data_eb57b0ba96a0aa62dd3396ba80e18a51
#
_entry.id   eb57b0ba96a0aa62dd3396ba80e18a51
#
_cell.length_a   1.000
_cell.length_b   1.000
_cell.length_c   1.000
_cell.angle_alpha   90.00
_cell.angle_beta   90.00
_cell.angle_gamma   90.00
#
_symmetry.space_group_name_H-M   'P 1'
#
loop_
_entity.id
_entity.type
_entity.pdbx_description
1 polymer ?
#
loop_
_entity_poly.entity_id
_entity_poly.type
_entity_poly.pdbx_seq_one_letter_code
_entity_poly.pdbx_strand_id
1 'polypeptide(L)'
;MKLLKNKCVILAAVLFLAAGMAEGIVYMHYGEFQAQPVMLGRFLRIYPVYNDNGSWLHGRLGIGYIWWLLVCEDILSLLVEVFLIRFISALCDFFSLSRKILMLAAFGVSASAYRLFTRLRGVYVLDYLHVRGYGVFDLPDIYLFLMMVGIILWLLPYHRAYRPYKKEKVKGMPFFLKCVWELKFSGVFLRAAFLPRDRWEGLFQEWR
;
A
#
# COMPACT_ATOMS: atom_id res chain seq x y z
N MET A 1 -14.31 -16.11 4.53
CA MET A 1 -13.06 -15.46 4.96
C MET A 1 -11.80 -16.16 4.48
N LYS A 2 -11.66 -17.47 4.71
CA LYS A 2 -10.51 -18.28 4.25
C LYS A 2 -10.26 -18.15 2.73
N LEU A 3 -11.33 -18.19 1.92
CA LEU A 3 -11.26 -18.04 0.46
C LEU A 3 -10.73 -16.66 0.03
N LEU A 4 -11.17 -15.56 0.65
CA LEU A 4 -10.68 -14.21 0.32
C LEU A 4 -9.20 -14.05 0.68
N LYS A 5 -8.78 -14.57 1.86
CA LYS A 5 -7.37 -14.58 2.27
C LYS A 5 -6.51 -15.32 1.24
N ASN A 6 -6.94 -16.52 0.80
CA ASN A 6 -6.21 -17.27 -0.21
C ASN A 6 -6.11 -16.50 -1.54
N LYS A 7 -7.19 -15.83 -1.98
CA LYS A 7 -7.17 -15.00 -3.20
C LYS A 7 -6.19 -13.82 -3.08
N CYS A 8 -6.14 -13.15 -1.93
CA CYS A 8 -5.18 -12.06 -1.71
C CYS A 8 -3.72 -12.56 -1.77
N VAL A 9 -3.43 -13.72 -1.14
CA VAL A 9 -2.09 -14.31 -1.16
C VAL A 9 -1.69 -14.71 -2.58
N ILE A 10 -2.59 -15.37 -3.31
CA ILE A 10 -2.33 -15.76 -4.71
C ILE A 10 -2.09 -14.53 -5.57
N LEU A 11 -2.93 -13.49 -5.44
CA LEU A 11 -2.77 -12.26 -6.18
C LEU A 11 -1.42 -11.59 -5.86
N ALA A 12 -1.05 -11.50 -4.59
CA ALA A 12 0.24 -10.91 -4.21
C ALA A 12 1.43 -11.69 -4.80
N ALA A 13 1.36 -13.03 -4.79
CA ALA A 13 2.39 -13.86 -5.41
C ALA A 13 2.47 -13.65 -6.93
N VAL A 14 1.35 -13.57 -7.62
CA VAL A 14 1.28 -13.30 -9.06
C VAL A 14 1.87 -11.92 -9.39
N LEU A 15 1.50 -10.89 -8.62
CA LEU A 15 2.02 -9.53 -8.81
C LEU A 15 3.53 -9.46 -8.55
N PHE A 16 4.01 -10.15 -7.51
CA PHE A 16 5.45 -10.25 -7.21
C PHE A 16 6.22 -10.88 -8.37
N LEU A 17 5.73 -12.01 -8.90
CA LEU A 17 6.34 -12.68 -10.04
C LEU A 17 6.27 -11.82 -11.30
N ALA A 18 5.16 -11.12 -11.54
CA ALA A 18 5.01 -10.21 -12.68
C ALA A 18 6.02 -9.05 -12.62
N ALA A 19 6.27 -8.47 -11.44
CA ALA A 19 7.29 -7.45 -11.26
C ALA A 19 8.68 -7.99 -11.59
N GLY A 20 9.03 -9.19 -11.08
CA GLY A 20 10.30 -9.84 -11.37
C GLY A 20 10.49 -10.20 -12.84
N MET A 21 9.44 -10.69 -13.51
CA MET A 21 9.49 -10.97 -14.94
C MET A 21 9.67 -9.69 -15.77
N ALA A 22 8.92 -8.63 -15.44
CA ALA A 22 9.01 -7.36 -16.16
C ALA A 22 10.42 -6.76 -16.03
N GLU A 23 10.96 -6.69 -14.81
CA GLU A 23 12.31 -6.19 -14.57
C GLU A 23 13.36 -7.08 -15.26
N GLY A 24 13.22 -8.41 -15.19
CA GLY A 24 14.11 -9.35 -15.85
C GLY A 24 14.15 -9.18 -17.37
N ILE A 25 12.99 -8.98 -18.02
CA ILE A 25 12.91 -8.70 -19.46
C ILE A 25 13.62 -7.38 -19.77
N VAL A 26 13.33 -6.34 -19.01
CA VAL A 26 13.94 -5.02 -19.22
C VAL A 26 15.45 -5.08 -19.00
N TYR A 27 15.92 -5.83 -18.01
CA TYR A 27 17.33 -6.03 -17.74
C TYR A 27 18.04 -6.75 -18.88
N MET A 28 17.45 -7.82 -19.43
CA MET A 28 18.01 -8.55 -20.57
C MET A 28 18.15 -7.69 -21.84
N HIS A 29 17.23 -6.76 -22.05
CA HIS A 29 17.19 -5.85 -23.22
C HIS A 29 17.62 -4.43 -22.88
N TYR A 30 18.35 -4.22 -21.77
CA TYR A 30 18.70 -2.89 -21.26
C TYR A 30 19.33 -1.98 -22.33
N GLY A 31 20.35 -2.47 -23.02
CA GLY A 31 21.06 -1.70 -24.06
C GLY A 31 20.16 -1.36 -25.25
N GLU A 32 19.28 -2.26 -25.66
CA GLU A 32 18.33 -2.01 -26.76
C GLU A 32 17.32 -0.93 -26.38
N PHE A 33 16.72 -1.01 -25.18
CA PHE A 33 15.75 -0.02 -24.72
C PHE A 33 16.36 1.34 -24.40
N GLN A 34 17.65 1.38 -24.04
CA GLN A 34 18.41 2.63 -23.92
C GLN A 34 18.64 3.28 -25.28
N ALA A 35 19.04 2.49 -26.28
CA ALA A 35 19.31 2.99 -27.63
C ALA A 35 18.02 3.38 -28.38
N GLN A 36 16.97 2.55 -28.23
CA GLN A 36 15.67 2.74 -28.88
C GLN A 36 14.52 2.53 -27.90
N PRO A 37 14.11 3.58 -27.17
CA PRO A 37 13.01 3.47 -26.22
C PRO A 37 11.70 3.03 -26.89
N VAL A 38 11.05 2.00 -26.31
CA VAL A 38 9.78 1.49 -26.83
C VAL A 38 8.63 2.39 -26.38
N MET A 39 7.97 3.01 -27.34
CA MET A 39 6.81 3.86 -27.07
C MET A 39 5.57 3.02 -26.81
N LEU A 40 4.96 3.15 -25.63
CA LEU A 40 3.71 2.51 -25.23
C LEU A 40 2.50 3.47 -25.40
N GLY A 41 2.68 4.50 -26.22
CA GLY A 41 1.71 5.54 -26.50
C GLY A 41 2.32 6.94 -26.48
N ARG A 42 1.48 7.98 -26.38
CA ARG A 42 1.94 9.38 -26.47
C ARG A 42 2.75 9.85 -25.27
N PHE A 43 2.50 9.30 -24.10
CA PHE A 43 3.05 9.80 -22.82
C PHE A 43 3.91 8.79 -22.07
N LEU A 44 3.87 7.52 -22.45
CA LEU A 44 4.54 6.41 -21.77
C LEU A 44 5.53 5.74 -22.71
N ARG A 45 6.74 5.46 -22.22
CA ARG A 45 7.76 4.69 -22.93
C ARG A 45 8.52 3.78 -21.97
N ILE A 46 9.05 2.67 -22.48
CA ILE A 46 10.05 1.86 -21.78
C ILE A 46 11.41 2.51 -22.03
N TYR A 47 12.01 3.01 -20.96
CA TYR A 47 13.32 3.62 -20.93
C TYR A 47 13.98 3.33 -19.58
N PRO A 48 14.78 2.25 -19.48
CA PRO A 48 15.32 1.82 -18.19
C PRO A 48 16.40 2.75 -17.68
N VAL A 49 16.33 3.06 -16.39
CA VAL A 49 17.31 3.88 -15.67
C VAL A 49 17.59 3.24 -14.31
N TYR A 50 18.85 3.13 -13.93
CA TYR A 50 19.19 2.73 -12.57
C TYR A 50 18.87 3.85 -11.58
N ASN A 51 18.18 3.50 -10.51
CA ASN A 51 17.81 4.45 -9.45
C ASN A 51 18.97 4.56 -8.44
N ASP A 52 19.88 5.53 -8.69
CA ASP A 52 21.06 5.75 -7.87
C ASP A 52 20.74 6.26 -6.46
N ASN A 53 19.57 6.82 -6.24
CA ASN A 53 19.13 7.29 -4.91
C ASN A 53 18.40 6.19 -4.12
N GLY A 54 17.94 5.15 -4.78
CA GLY A 54 17.25 4.02 -4.19
C GLY A 54 15.82 4.28 -3.75
N SER A 55 15.46 5.52 -3.39
CA SER A 55 14.07 5.95 -3.14
C SER A 55 13.89 7.43 -3.50
N TRP A 56 12.65 7.80 -3.81
CA TRP A 56 12.28 9.20 -4.06
C TRP A 56 12.60 10.10 -2.86
N LEU A 57 12.38 9.61 -1.64
CA LEU A 57 12.65 10.34 -0.40
C LEU A 57 14.15 10.65 -0.25
N HIS A 58 15.01 9.65 -0.49
CA HIS A 58 16.46 9.83 -0.45
C HIS A 58 16.94 10.88 -1.47
N GLY A 59 16.42 10.82 -2.70
CA GLY A 59 16.74 11.83 -3.71
C GLY A 59 16.32 13.23 -3.30
N ARG A 60 15.13 13.39 -2.69
CA ARG A 60 14.63 14.70 -2.21
C ARG A 60 15.43 15.25 -1.03
N LEU A 61 15.89 14.39 -0.14
CA LEU A 61 16.68 14.79 1.04
C LEU A 61 18.18 14.88 0.76
N GLY A 62 18.64 14.52 -0.44
CA GLY A 62 20.06 14.50 -0.81
C GLY A 62 20.88 13.48 0.00
N ILE A 63 20.26 12.42 0.52
CA ILE A 63 20.91 11.41 1.37
C ILE A 63 21.76 10.44 0.53
N GLY A 64 21.41 10.27 -0.77
CA GLY A 64 22.03 9.27 -1.64
C GLY A 64 21.63 7.83 -1.31
N TYR A 65 22.36 6.88 -1.91
CA TYR A 65 22.07 5.46 -1.72
C TYR A 65 22.72 4.91 -0.45
N ILE A 66 21.89 4.65 0.57
CA ILE A 66 22.32 4.00 1.83
C ILE A 66 21.55 2.68 1.97
N TRP A 67 22.19 1.59 1.60
CA TRP A 67 21.56 0.27 1.48
C TRP A 67 20.75 -0.17 2.73
N TRP A 68 21.35 -0.12 3.90
CA TRP A 68 20.66 -0.57 5.12
C TRP A 68 19.46 0.30 5.49
N LEU A 69 19.51 1.62 5.21
CA LEU A 69 18.40 2.54 5.45
C LEU A 69 17.22 2.21 4.53
N LEU A 70 17.50 1.92 3.26
CA LEU A 70 16.50 1.51 2.28
C LEU A 70 15.85 0.16 2.65
N VAL A 71 16.63 -0.79 3.16
CA VAL A 71 16.10 -2.06 3.70
C VAL A 71 15.16 -1.80 4.88
N CYS A 72 15.54 -0.89 5.79
CA CYS A 72 14.66 -0.50 6.90
C CYS A 72 13.37 0.17 6.42
N GLU A 73 13.43 1.04 5.40
CA GLU A 73 12.24 1.65 4.78
C GLU A 73 11.29 0.60 4.20
N ASP A 74 11.81 -0.38 3.47
CA ASP A 74 11.00 -1.45 2.87
C ASP A 74 10.36 -2.36 3.94
N ILE A 75 11.10 -2.69 5.01
CA ILE A 75 10.56 -3.44 6.16
C ILE A 75 9.47 -2.62 6.86
N LEU A 76 9.71 -1.34 7.11
CA LEU A 76 8.74 -0.45 7.73
C LEU A 76 7.48 -0.33 6.88
N SER A 77 7.63 -0.20 5.56
CA SER A 77 6.52 -0.18 4.60
C SER A 77 5.66 -1.43 4.72
N LEU A 78 6.26 -2.63 4.71
CA LEU A 78 5.55 -3.89 4.92
C LEU A 78 4.80 -3.95 6.25
N LEU A 79 5.42 -3.49 7.34
CA LEU A 79 4.77 -3.46 8.65
C LEU A 79 3.56 -2.51 8.66
N VAL A 80 3.70 -1.32 8.08
CA VAL A 80 2.62 -0.35 7.92
C VAL A 80 1.48 -0.93 7.08
N GLU A 81 1.79 -1.61 5.98
CA GLU A 81 0.78 -2.25 5.13
C GLU A 81 0.02 -3.34 5.86
N VAL A 82 0.70 -4.23 6.58
CA VAL A 82 0.06 -5.27 7.41
C VAL A 82 -0.85 -4.63 8.46
N PHE A 83 -0.37 -3.56 9.10
CA PHE A 83 -1.17 -2.80 10.06
C PHE A 83 -2.42 -2.20 9.42
N LEU A 84 -2.30 -1.53 8.26
CA LEU A 84 -3.42 -0.95 7.51
C LEU A 84 -4.44 -2.01 7.08
N ILE A 85 -3.99 -3.18 6.63
CA ILE A 85 -4.87 -4.29 6.26
C ILE A 85 -5.72 -4.71 7.47
N ARG A 86 -5.11 -4.86 8.64
CA ARG A 86 -5.81 -5.23 9.86
C ARG A 86 -6.77 -4.14 10.32
N PHE A 87 -6.33 -2.89 10.30
CA PHE A 87 -7.13 -1.72 10.66
C PHE A 87 -8.38 -1.59 9.75
N ILE A 88 -8.20 -1.63 8.43
CA ILE A 88 -9.31 -1.59 7.46
C ILE A 88 -10.22 -2.80 7.62
N SER A 89 -9.67 -4.00 7.89
CA SER A 89 -10.47 -5.19 8.14
C SER A 89 -11.37 -5.03 9.37
N ALA A 90 -10.86 -4.43 10.45
CA ALA A 90 -11.63 -4.16 11.66
C ALA A 90 -12.77 -3.14 11.40
N LEU A 91 -12.50 -2.09 10.62
CA LEU A 91 -13.52 -1.14 10.18
C LEU A 91 -14.59 -1.79 9.31
N CYS A 92 -14.18 -2.66 8.38
CA CYS A 92 -15.13 -3.41 7.54
C CYS A 92 -16.05 -4.31 8.40
N ASP A 93 -15.52 -4.96 9.42
CA ASP A 93 -16.29 -5.82 10.32
C ASP A 93 -17.26 -5.01 11.18
N PHE A 94 -16.81 -3.88 11.70
CA PHE A 94 -17.64 -3.01 12.53
C PHE A 94 -18.83 -2.42 11.76
N PHE A 95 -18.56 -1.87 10.57
CA PHE A 95 -19.58 -1.21 9.72
C PHE A 95 -20.26 -2.16 8.72
N SER A 96 -20.01 -3.46 8.78
CA SER A 96 -20.53 -4.46 7.82
C SER A 96 -20.21 -4.11 6.35
N LEU A 97 -19.04 -3.49 6.10
CA LEU A 97 -18.60 -3.10 4.78
C LEU A 97 -17.96 -4.28 4.02
N SER A 98 -17.97 -4.18 2.69
CA SER A 98 -17.34 -5.20 1.84
C SER A 98 -15.82 -5.24 2.06
N ARG A 99 -15.28 -6.43 2.33
CA ARG A 99 -13.84 -6.67 2.46
C ARG A 99 -13.11 -6.82 1.13
N LYS A 100 -13.78 -6.66 -0.01
CA LYS A 100 -13.13 -6.75 -1.33
C LYS A 100 -11.99 -5.75 -1.48
N ILE A 101 -12.05 -4.63 -0.77
CA ILE A 101 -10.96 -3.65 -0.66
C ILE A 101 -9.63 -4.28 -0.23
N LEU A 102 -9.67 -5.32 0.62
CA LEU A 102 -8.46 -5.98 1.09
C LEU A 102 -7.67 -6.67 -0.04
N MET A 103 -8.29 -6.90 -1.20
CA MET A 103 -7.56 -7.38 -2.38
C MET A 103 -6.56 -6.34 -2.90
N LEU A 104 -6.84 -5.04 -2.71
CA LEU A 104 -5.91 -3.97 -3.07
C LEU A 104 -4.65 -3.97 -2.19
N ALA A 105 -4.74 -4.52 -0.99
CA ALA A 105 -3.57 -4.72 -0.14
C ALA A 105 -2.55 -5.69 -0.74
N ALA A 106 -2.98 -6.60 -1.63
CA ALA A 106 -2.07 -7.48 -2.35
C ALA A 106 -1.10 -6.70 -3.24
N PHE A 107 -1.52 -5.56 -3.78
CA PHE A 107 -0.64 -4.69 -4.58
C PHE A 107 0.46 -4.08 -3.72
N GLY A 108 0.12 -3.48 -2.56
CA GLY A 108 1.11 -2.90 -1.66
C GLY A 108 2.09 -3.95 -1.14
N VAL A 109 1.58 -5.02 -0.53
CA VAL A 109 2.43 -6.10 0.01
C VAL A 109 3.35 -6.68 -1.05
N SER A 110 2.86 -6.85 -2.29
CA SER A 110 3.69 -7.33 -3.40
C SER A 110 4.79 -6.33 -3.75
N ALA A 111 4.47 -5.04 -3.82
CA ALA A 111 5.43 -3.99 -4.13
C ALA A 111 6.54 -3.91 -3.08
N SER A 112 6.18 -3.79 -1.81
CA SER A 112 7.16 -3.69 -0.71
C SER A 112 7.98 -4.96 -0.54
N ALA A 113 7.36 -6.14 -0.69
CA ALA A 113 8.09 -7.41 -0.66
C ALA A 113 9.08 -7.55 -1.83
N TYR A 114 8.68 -7.11 -3.04
CA TYR A 114 9.55 -7.15 -4.21
C TYR A 114 10.74 -6.19 -4.04
N ARG A 115 10.51 -4.97 -3.57
CA ARG A 115 11.57 -4.00 -3.29
C ARG A 115 12.55 -4.53 -2.25
N LEU A 116 12.05 -5.06 -1.14
CA LEU A 116 12.88 -5.68 -0.11
C LEU A 116 13.71 -6.83 -0.70
N PHE A 117 13.11 -7.68 -1.51
CA PHE A 117 13.81 -8.79 -2.15
C PHE A 117 14.95 -8.30 -3.06
N THR A 118 14.71 -7.30 -3.92
CA THR A 118 15.75 -6.76 -4.81
C THR A 118 16.87 -6.11 -4.04
N ARG A 119 16.57 -5.37 -2.97
CA ARG A 119 17.58 -4.75 -2.09
C ARG A 119 18.43 -5.78 -1.35
N LEU A 120 17.81 -6.83 -0.81
CA LEU A 120 18.54 -7.91 -0.12
C LEU A 120 19.50 -8.67 -1.06
N ARG A 121 19.22 -8.67 -2.36
CA ARG A 121 20.14 -9.19 -3.38
C ARG A 121 21.27 -8.23 -3.71
N GLY A 122 21.29 -7.03 -3.15
CA GLY A 122 22.31 -6.02 -3.43
C GLY A 122 22.21 -5.41 -4.83
N VAL A 123 21.06 -5.51 -5.48
CA VAL A 123 20.83 -4.99 -6.84
C VAL A 123 20.21 -3.59 -6.74
N TYR A 124 20.67 -2.65 -7.57
CA TYR A 124 20.02 -1.38 -7.75
C TYR A 124 18.63 -1.58 -8.36
N VAL A 125 17.66 -0.81 -7.90
CA VAL A 125 16.32 -0.83 -8.48
C VAL A 125 16.38 -0.27 -9.89
N LEU A 126 15.78 -0.97 -10.84
CA LEU A 126 15.69 -0.56 -12.23
C LEU A 126 14.31 0.06 -12.48
N ASP A 127 14.28 1.39 -12.61
CA ASP A 127 13.08 2.11 -13.04
C ASP A 127 13.02 2.10 -14.57
N TYR A 128 11.90 1.73 -15.17
CA TYR A 128 11.84 1.50 -16.63
C TYR A 128 10.60 2.05 -17.33
N LEU A 129 9.60 2.51 -16.58
CA LEU A 129 8.39 3.12 -17.12
C LEU A 129 8.51 4.63 -17.07
N HIS A 130 8.96 5.24 -18.15
CA HIS A 130 9.12 6.68 -18.23
C HIS A 130 7.80 7.34 -18.65
N VAL A 131 7.25 8.16 -17.75
CA VAL A 131 6.07 9.00 -18.01
C VAL A 131 6.53 10.43 -18.31
N ARG A 132 6.23 10.92 -19.51
CA ARG A 132 6.66 12.25 -19.96
C ARG A 132 6.16 13.34 -19.00
N GLY A 133 7.11 14.12 -18.46
CA GLY A 133 6.83 15.24 -17.53
C GLY A 133 6.66 14.83 -16.05
N TYR A 134 6.70 13.52 -15.72
CA TYR A 134 6.50 13.06 -14.34
C TYR A 134 7.68 12.27 -13.77
N GLY A 135 8.40 11.52 -14.58
CA GLY A 135 9.54 10.74 -14.10
C GLY A 135 9.60 9.32 -14.65
N VAL A 136 10.48 8.53 -14.03
CA VAL A 136 10.64 7.11 -14.34
C VAL A 136 10.17 6.30 -13.11
N PHE A 137 9.47 5.21 -13.35
CA PHE A 137 8.84 4.35 -12.34
C PHE A 137 9.12 2.89 -12.66
N ASP A 138 8.99 2.04 -11.66
CA ASP A 138 8.94 0.59 -11.84
C ASP A 138 7.49 0.07 -11.70
N LEU A 139 7.28 -1.23 -11.88
CA LEU A 139 5.96 -1.86 -11.71
C LEU A 139 5.49 -1.84 -10.23
N PRO A 140 6.34 -2.08 -9.22
CA PRO A 140 6.05 -1.85 -7.81
C PRO A 140 5.50 -0.46 -7.48
N ASP A 141 6.01 0.61 -8.09
CA ASP A 141 5.47 1.97 -7.91
C ASP A 141 4.01 2.08 -8.34
N ILE A 142 3.68 1.47 -9.48
CA ILE A 142 2.31 1.41 -9.98
C ILE A 142 1.41 0.63 -9.01
N TYR A 143 1.91 -0.46 -8.43
CA TYR A 143 1.16 -1.24 -7.45
C TYR A 143 0.84 -0.42 -6.19
N LEU A 144 1.82 0.31 -5.65
CA LEU A 144 1.59 1.22 -4.52
C LEU A 144 0.58 2.30 -4.85
N PHE A 145 0.68 2.90 -6.04
CA PHE A 145 -0.29 3.89 -6.50
C PHE A 145 -1.70 3.33 -6.59
N LEU A 146 -1.89 2.14 -7.17
CA LEU A 146 -3.19 1.48 -7.25
C LEU A 146 -3.77 1.16 -5.87
N MET A 147 -2.94 0.72 -4.93
CA MET A 147 -3.36 0.52 -3.54
C MET A 147 -3.83 1.84 -2.91
N MET A 148 -3.08 2.93 -3.05
CA MET A 148 -3.45 4.24 -2.51
C MET A 148 -4.77 4.75 -3.09
N VAL A 149 -4.93 4.71 -4.42
CA VAL A 149 -6.18 5.09 -5.09
C VAL A 149 -7.35 4.24 -4.57
N GLY A 150 -7.14 2.93 -4.44
CA GLY A 150 -8.16 2.04 -3.91
C GLY A 150 -8.58 2.35 -2.48
N ILE A 151 -7.63 2.70 -1.60
CA ILE A 151 -7.93 3.12 -0.23
C ILE A 151 -8.74 4.43 -0.24
N ILE A 152 -8.36 5.40 -1.06
CA ILE A 152 -9.09 6.68 -1.19
C ILE A 152 -10.54 6.42 -1.65
N LEU A 153 -10.73 5.59 -2.67
CA LEU A 153 -12.07 5.23 -3.15
C LEU A 153 -12.89 4.49 -2.08
N TRP A 154 -12.24 3.65 -1.26
CA TRP A 154 -12.91 2.97 -0.16
C TRP A 154 -13.32 3.91 0.98
N LEU A 155 -12.65 5.05 1.17
CA LEU A 155 -13.06 6.03 2.17
C LEU A 155 -14.48 6.56 1.91
N LEU A 156 -14.99 6.53 0.67
CA LEU A 156 -16.34 6.97 0.35
C LEU A 156 -17.43 6.11 1.04
N PRO A 157 -17.49 4.76 0.86
CA PRO A 157 -18.45 3.92 1.57
C PRO A 157 -18.22 3.93 3.08
N TYR A 158 -16.95 3.99 3.54
CA TYR A 158 -16.64 4.15 4.96
C TYR A 158 -17.24 5.44 5.52
N HIS A 159 -17.04 6.58 4.86
CA HIS A 159 -17.57 7.87 5.31
C HIS A 159 -19.12 7.87 5.35
N ARG A 160 -19.76 7.23 4.36
CA ARG A 160 -21.23 7.08 4.34
C ARG A 160 -21.76 6.29 5.53
N ALA A 161 -21.05 5.25 5.96
CA ALA A 161 -21.42 4.44 7.12
C ALA A 161 -21.07 5.14 8.44
N TYR A 162 -19.92 5.78 8.52
CA TYR A 162 -19.41 6.43 9.73
C TYR A 162 -20.19 7.68 10.11
N ARG A 163 -20.57 8.53 9.14
CA ARG A 163 -21.21 9.82 9.39
C ARG A 163 -22.53 9.71 10.18
N PRO A 164 -23.51 8.86 9.81
CA PRO A 164 -24.73 8.69 10.59
C PRO A 164 -24.45 8.10 11.97
N TYR A 165 -23.59 7.08 12.06
CA TYR A 165 -23.17 6.47 13.30
C TYR A 165 -22.58 7.50 14.27
N LYS A 166 -21.62 8.32 13.83
CA LYS A 166 -21.05 9.41 14.61
C LYS A 166 -22.10 10.40 15.07
N LYS A 167 -22.99 10.85 14.16
CA LYS A 167 -24.04 11.82 14.46
C LYS A 167 -24.95 11.34 15.61
N GLU A 168 -25.28 10.05 15.62
CA GLU A 168 -26.11 9.45 16.68
C GLU A 168 -25.35 9.42 18.01
N LYS A 169 -24.13 8.87 18.01
CA LYS A 169 -23.32 8.67 19.23
C LYS A 169 -22.89 9.96 19.92
N VAL A 170 -22.65 11.04 19.16
CA VAL A 170 -22.20 12.33 19.72
C VAL A 170 -23.32 13.39 19.82
N LYS A 171 -24.58 12.98 19.64
CA LYS A 171 -25.73 13.89 19.74
C LYS A 171 -25.78 14.53 21.12
N GLY A 172 -25.86 15.88 21.16
CA GLY A 172 -25.91 16.64 22.41
C GLY A 172 -24.58 16.81 23.17
N MET A 173 -23.49 16.18 22.71
CA MET A 173 -22.19 16.33 23.39
C MET A 173 -21.56 17.70 23.09
N PRO A 174 -20.88 18.35 24.07
CA PRO A 174 -20.00 19.49 23.84
C PRO A 174 -18.85 19.16 22.89
N PHE A 175 -18.28 20.18 22.25
CA PHE A 175 -17.20 19.98 21.24
C PHE A 175 -16.03 19.17 21.79
N PHE A 176 -15.54 19.50 22.99
CA PHE A 176 -14.43 18.78 23.61
C PHE A 176 -14.72 17.28 23.81
N LEU A 177 -15.92 16.93 24.29
CA LEU A 177 -16.30 15.53 24.46
C LEU A 177 -16.44 14.78 23.13
N LYS A 178 -16.84 15.49 22.04
CA LYS A 178 -16.82 14.90 20.70
C LYS A 178 -15.42 14.53 20.26
N CYS A 179 -14.43 15.40 20.49
CA CYS A 179 -13.03 15.10 20.18
C CYS A 179 -12.50 13.91 21.00
N VAL A 180 -12.79 13.87 22.30
CA VAL A 180 -12.40 12.73 23.16
C VAL A 180 -13.07 11.45 22.70
N TRP A 181 -14.35 11.50 22.31
CA TRP A 181 -15.06 10.35 21.77
C TRP A 181 -14.39 9.83 20.48
N GLU A 182 -14.03 10.72 19.53
CA GLU A 182 -13.35 10.33 18.29
C GLU A 182 -11.99 9.68 18.54
N LEU A 183 -11.22 10.22 19.49
CA LEU A 183 -9.94 9.63 19.87
C LEU A 183 -10.11 8.22 20.46
N LYS A 184 -11.10 8.04 21.36
CA LYS A 184 -11.43 6.73 21.94
C LYS A 184 -11.92 5.76 20.86
N PHE A 185 -12.82 6.21 19.99
CA PHE A 185 -13.36 5.42 18.87
C PHE A 185 -12.24 4.94 17.95
N SER A 186 -11.36 5.86 17.51
CA SER A 186 -10.20 5.50 16.70
C SER A 186 -9.25 4.54 17.42
N GLY A 187 -9.05 4.73 18.72
CA GLY A 187 -8.24 3.87 19.57
C GLY A 187 -8.72 2.41 19.64
N VAL A 188 -10.03 2.18 19.53
CA VAL A 188 -10.61 0.82 19.45
C VAL A 188 -10.09 0.07 18.22
N PHE A 189 -10.10 0.72 17.05
CA PHE A 189 -9.62 0.09 15.81
C PHE A 189 -8.10 -0.05 15.76
N LEU A 190 -7.38 0.90 16.36
CA LEU A 190 -5.94 0.77 16.56
C LEU A 190 -5.62 -0.47 17.40
N ARG A 191 -6.33 -0.68 18.52
CA ARG A 191 -6.18 -1.89 19.36
C ARG A 191 -6.56 -3.15 18.57
N ALA A 192 -7.66 -3.14 17.83
CA ALA A 192 -8.10 -4.27 17.01
C ALA A 192 -7.02 -4.67 15.99
N ALA A 193 -6.27 -3.72 15.43
CA ALA A 193 -5.19 -4.02 14.49
C ALA A 193 -4.04 -4.83 15.12
N PHE A 194 -3.86 -4.77 16.44
CA PHE A 194 -2.84 -5.54 17.17
C PHE A 194 -3.38 -6.84 17.80
N LEU A 195 -4.71 -6.97 17.96
CA LEU A 195 -5.32 -8.13 18.62
C LEU A 195 -5.67 -9.23 17.62
N PRO A 196 -5.68 -10.51 18.05
CA PRO A 196 -6.30 -11.59 17.30
C PRO A 196 -7.78 -11.29 16.99
N ARG A 197 -8.26 -11.75 15.84
CA ARG A 197 -9.58 -11.38 15.34
C ARG A 197 -10.74 -11.90 16.19
N ASP A 198 -10.58 -13.03 16.82
CA ASP A 198 -11.56 -13.62 17.75
C ASP A 198 -11.88 -12.71 18.94
N ARG A 199 -10.97 -11.78 19.29
CA ARG A 199 -11.17 -10.80 20.35
C ARG A 199 -11.84 -9.50 19.89
N TRP A 200 -12.05 -9.30 18.58
CA TRP A 200 -12.64 -8.06 18.05
C TRP A 200 -14.11 -7.88 18.46
N GLU A 201 -14.87 -8.97 18.55
CA GLU A 201 -16.30 -8.90 18.88
C GLU A 201 -16.52 -8.32 20.27
N GLY A 202 -15.78 -8.77 21.27
CA GLY A 202 -15.82 -8.20 22.63
C GLY A 202 -15.41 -6.73 22.66
N LEU A 203 -14.39 -6.36 21.87
CA LEU A 203 -13.91 -4.97 21.77
C LEU A 203 -14.95 -4.04 21.13
N PHE A 204 -15.79 -4.54 20.21
CA PHE A 204 -16.79 -3.76 19.50
C PHE A 204 -18.15 -3.70 20.20
N GLN A 205 -18.44 -4.60 21.16
CA GLN A 205 -19.73 -4.64 21.86
C GLN A 205 -20.08 -3.32 22.57
N GLU A 206 -19.09 -2.69 23.21
CA GLU A 206 -19.28 -1.42 23.91
C GLU A 206 -19.59 -0.23 22.95
N TRP A 207 -19.34 -0.41 21.66
CA TRP A 207 -19.43 0.66 20.66
C TRP A 207 -20.59 0.48 19.68
N ARG A 208 -21.15 -0.71 19.58
CA ARG A 208 -22.38 -0.99 18.81
C ARG A 208 -23.62 -0.61 19.60
#